data_78b4455870a8db8a1e0b19cf8b886f58
#
_entry.id   78b4455870a8db8a1e0b19cf8b886f58
#
_cell.length_a   1.000
_cell.length_b   1.000
_cell.length_c   1.000
_cell.angle_alpha   90.00
_cell.angle_beta   90.00
_cell.angle_gamma   90.00
#
_symmetry.space_group_name_H-M   'P 1'
#
loop_
_entity.id
_entity.type
_entity.pdbx_description
1 polymer ?
#
loop_
_entity_poly.entity_id
_entity_poly.type
_entity_poly.pdbx_seq_one_letter_code
_entity_poly.pdbx_strand_id
1 'polypeptide(L)'
;MTTPSHSSAPRSLRALLPWVAPVGVVVLWQLASQLGLLPRNLMPAPLAILSAGIDALRHQQLLLHLAVSTGRAAAGTLIGASIGLALGLITGLSRPLQLVLDGPLQMIRAVPALALVPLVILWFGLGEVAKIFIVVITVVFPVYLNTFHGVRSVDPLLVEMARVYDLRGFALYRQVILPGAMPSILVGLRFALGMSWLVIIVAETLGASSGLGYLAANAREFMQMDLLVLTIVLWALLGKAADWLARQLERRLLPWQPAGQRLSVE
;
A
#
# COMPACT_ATOMS: atom_id res chain seq x y z
N MET A 1 -49.18 -21.88 9.94
CA MET A 1 -47.96 -21.44 9.28
C MET A 1 -47.11 -20.70 10.34
N THR A 2 -46.16 -21.40 10.92
CA THR A 2 -45.27 -20.85 11.98
C THR A 2 -44.03 -20.29 11.32
N THR A 3 -43.84 -18.99 11.43
CA THR A 3 -42.61 -18.31 10.99
C THR A 3 -41.45 -18.72 11.91
N PRO A 4 -40.30 -19.16 11.36
CA PRO A 4 -39.16 -19.46 12.19
C PRO A 4 -38.57 -18.17 12.78
N SER A 5 -38.52 -18.08 14.10
CA SER A 5 -37.84 -17.03 14.85
C SER A 5 -36.33 -17.10 14.58
N HIS A 6 -35.81 -16.22 13.75
CA HIS A 6 -34.38 -15.98 13.65
C HIS A 6 -33.87 -15.46 14.98
N SER A 7 -33.26 -16.34 15.79
CA SER A 7 -32.53 -15.97 16.98
C SER A 7 -31.33 -15.11 16.57
N SER A 8 -31.47 -13.80 16.71
CA SER A 8 -30.38 -12.86 16.48
C SER A 8 -29.35 -13.03 17.60
N ALA A 9 -28.22 -13.67 17.30
CA ALA A 9 -27.08 -13.73 18.19
C ALA A 9 -26.73 -12.30 18.68
N PRO A 10 -26.40 -12.13 19.98
CA PRO A 10 -26.14 -10.81 20.57
C PRO A 10 -25.01 -10.09 19.78
N ARG A 11 -25.15 -8.78 19.61
CA ARG A 11 -24.20 -7.93 18.82
C ARG A 11 -22.75 -8.11 19.21
N SER A 12 -22.46 -8.43 20.48
CA SER A 12 -21.13 -8.71 21.00
C SER A 12 -20.50 -9.99 20.42
N LEU A 13 -21.29 -11.06 20.24
CA LEU A 13 -20.82 -12.30 19.62
C LEU A 13 -20.48 -12.12 18.12
N ARG A 14 -21.25 -11.32 17.40
CA ARG A 14 -20.98 -11.02 15.99
C ARG A 14 -19.71 -10.20 15.78
N ALA A 15 -19.34 -9.36 16.76
CA ALA A 15 -18.10 -8.58 16.71
C ALA A 15 -16.85 -9.44 17.00
N LEU A 16 -16.99 -10.55 17.73
CA LEU A 16 -15.89 -11.47 18.06
C LEU A 16 -15.67 -12.56 16.99
N LEU A 17 -16.71 -12.90 16.22
CA LEU A 17 -16.62 -13.94 15.17
C LEU A 17 -15.44 -13.78 14.21
N PRO A 18 -15.14 -12.59 13.66
CA PRO A 18 -14.02 -12.40 12.75
C PRO A 18 -12.65 -12.68 13.39
N TRP A 19 -12.54 -12.59 14.72
CA TRP A 19 -11.29 -12.82 15.44
C TRP A 19 -11.07 -14.27 15.86
N VAL A 20 -12.11 -15.11 15.82
CA VAL A 20 -12.02 -16.52 16.23
C VAL A 20 -11.03 -17.28 15.36
N ALA A 21 -11.08 -17.10 14.04
CA ALA A 21 -10.17 -17.79 13.12
C ALA A 21 -8.71 -17.34 13.28
N PRO A 22 -8.37 -16.04 13.25
CA PRO A 22 -7.00 -15.59 13.47
C PRO A 22 -6.42 -16.01 14.83
N VAL A 23 -7.18 -15.84 15.90
CA VAL A 23 -6.74 -16.24 17.24
C VAL A 23 -6.59 -17.75 17.33
N GLY A 24 -7.54 -18.52 16.79
CA GLY A 24 -7.45 -19.98 16.73
C GLY A 24 -6.19 -20.47 16.03
N VAL A 25 -5.84 -19.87 14.89
CA VAL A 25 -4.60 -20.19 14.16
C VAL A 25 -3.36 -19.91 15.01
N VAL A 26 -3.28 -18.76 15.68
CA VAL A 26 -2.14 -18.43 16.55
C VAL A 26 -2.03 -19.37 17.73
N VAL A 27 -3.14 -19.74 18.36
CA VAL A 27 -3.17 -20.71 19.48
C VAL A 27 -2.74 -22.10 19.01
N LEU A 28 -3.27 -22.57 17.87
CA LEU A 28 -2.88 -23.86 17.31
C LEU A 28 -1.38 -23.88 16.95
N TRP A 29 -0.86 -22.80 16.35
CA TRP A 29 0.57 -22.66 16.08
C TRP A 29 1.41 -22.72 17.35
N GLN A 30 1.01 -21.99 18.40
CA GLN A 30 1.70 -22.03 19.70
C GLN A 30 1.73 -23.45 20.29
N LEU A 31 0.60 -24.15 20.28
CA LEU A 31 0.49 -25.52 20.79
C LEU A 31 1.33 -26.51 19.97
N ALA A 32 1.26 -26.45 18.64
CA ALA A 32 2.04 -27.29 17.75
C ALA A 32 3.57 -27.10 17.96
N SER A 33 4.00 -25.85 18.18
CA SER A 33 5.39 -25.54 18.49
C SER A 33 5.81 -26.08 19.87
N GLN A 34 4.95 -26.00 20.89
CA GLN A 34 5.22 -26.53 22.23
C GLN A 34 5.27 -28.05 22.25
N LEU A 35 4.42 -28.73 21.47
CA LEU A 35 4.39 -30.19 21.33
C LEU A 35 5.58 -30.73 20.49
N GLY A 36 6.46 -29.85 19.99
CA GLY A 36 7.61 -30.26 19.20
C GLY A 36 7.27 -30.74 17.78
N LEU A 37 6.03 -30.49 17.30
CA LEU A 37 5.59 -30.83 15.94
C LEU A 37 6.22 -29.90 14.89
N LEU A 38 6.67 -28.70 15.30
CA LEU A 38 7.31 -27.73 14.43
C LEU A 38 8.79 -27.57 14.84
N PRO A 39 9.73 -27.67 13.90
CA PRO A 39 11.15 -27.45 14.19
C PRO A 39 11.38 -25.97 14.52
N ARG A 40 11.84 -25.69 15.75
CA ARG A 40 12.03 -24.32 16.28
C ARG A 40 12.98 -23.47 15.47
N ASN A 41 13.92 -24.08 14.78
CA ASN A 41 14.90 -23.45 13.88
C ASN A 41 14.32 -23.01 12.53
N LEU A 42 13.08 -23.42 12.19
CA LEU A 42 12.42 -23.02 10.95
C LEU A 42 11.13 -22.24 11.24
N MET A 43 10.41 -22.62 12.29
CA MET A 43 9.12 -22.01 12.62
C MET A 43 9.03 -21.76 14.14
N PRO A 44 9.53 -20.60 14.60
CA PRO A 44 9.53 -20.26 16.02
C PRO A 44 8.10 -20.11 16.58
N ALA A 45 7.94 -20.33 17.88
CA ALA A 45 6.67 -20.16 18.56
C ALA A 45 6.24 -18.68 18.59
N PRO A 46 4.94 -18.35 18.53
CA PRO A 46 4.45 -16.97 18.65
C PRO A 46 5.00 -16.22 19.89
N LEU A 47 5.15 -16.88 21.02
CA LEU A 47 5.75 -16.28 22.21
C LEU A 47 7.25 -15.98 22.04
N ALA A 48 7.99 -16.80 21.30
CA ALA A 48 9.41 -16.53 20.97
C ALA A 48 9.53 -15.30 20.07
N ILE A 49 8.63 -15.14 19.09
CA ILE A 49 8.57 -13.95 18.22
C ILE A 49 8.29 -12.68 19.06
N LEU A 50 7.38 -12.77 20.04
CA LEU A 50 7.09 -11.64 20.92
C LEU A 50 8.30 -11.27 21.79
N SER A 51 9.01 -12.26 22.36
CA SER A 51 10.24 -12.02 23.13
C SER A 51 11.35 -11.43 22.28
N ALA A 52 11.52 -11.91 21.02
CA ALA A 52 12.44 -11.33 20.05
C ALA A 52 12.08 -9.86 19.73
N GLY A 53 10.79 -9.54 19.67
CA GLY A 53 10.32 -8.16 19.49
C GLY A 53 10.69 -7.24 20.65
N ILE A 54 10.57 -7.70 21.89
CA ILE A 54 10.99 -6.94 23.07
C ILE A 54 12.50 -6.75 23.09
N ASP A 55 13.25 -7.79 22.75
CA ASP A 55 14.71 -7.72 22.67
C ASP A 55 15.18 -6.77 21.55
N ALA A 56 14.58 -6.87 20.38
CA ALA A 56 14.85 -5.98 19.26
C ALA A 56 14.53 -4.50 19.55
N LEU A 57 13.48 -4.23 20.33
CA LEU A 57 13.18 -2.88 20.82
C LEU A 57 14.25 -2.33 21.74
N ARG A 58 14.85 -3.18 22.60
CA ARG A 58 15.83 -2.77 23.61
C ARG A 58 17.26 -2.69 23.06
N HIS A 59 17.65 -3.63 22.21
CA HIS A 59 19.06 -3.82 21.83
C HIS A 59 19.34 -3.64 20.34
N GLN A 60 18.35 -3.80 19.45
CA GLN A 60 18.53 -3.79 17.99
C GLN A 60 17.92 -2.58 17.30
N GLN A 61 17.57 -1.54 18.04
CA GLN A 61 17.04 -0.28 17.49
C GLN A 61 15.83 -0.47 16.55
N LEU A 62 14.93 -1.40 16.86
CA LEU A 62 13.78 -1.75 16.02
C LEU A 62 12.96 -0.52 15.60
N LEU A 63 12.77 0.45 16.50
CA LEU A 63 12.05 1.70 16.19
C LEU A 63 12.75 2.53 15.12
N LEU A 64 14.09 2.54 15.12
CA LEU A 64 14.87 3.22 14.08
C LEU A 64 14.64 2.53 12.73
N HIS A 65 14.72 1.20 12.67
CA HIS A 65 14.48 0.44 11.44
C HIS A 65 13.06 0.67 10.91
N LEU A 66 12.06 0.67 11.79
CA LEU A 66 10.66 1.01 11.44
C LEU A 66 10.53 2.43 10.88
N ALA A 67 11.13 3.41 11.55
CA ALA A 67 11.07 4.81 11.15
C ALA A 67 11.75 5.04 9.79
N VAL A 68 12.90 4.41 9.56
CA VAL A 68 13.66 4.51 8.31
C VAL A 68 12.87 3.90 7.14
N SER A 69 12.36 2.68 7.27
CA SER A 69 11.55 2.04 6.21
C SER A 69 10.28 2.85 5.92
N THR A 70 9.61 3.34 6.97
CA THR A 70 8.40 4.17 6.82
C THR A 70 8.72 5.50 6.13
N GLY A 71 9.82 6.14 6.50
CA GLY A 71 10.29 7.38 5.88
C GLY A 71 10.60 7.23 4.40
N ARG A 72 11.31 6.15 4.02
CA ARG A 72 11.62 5.81 2.62
C ARG A 72 10.34 5.53 1.81
N ALA A 73 9.46 4.68 2.33
CA ALA A 73 8.20 4.36 1.70
C ALA A 73 7.32 5.61 1.51
N ALA A 74 7.23 6.46 2.53
CA ALA A 74 6.47 7.71 2.49
C ALA A 74 7.06 8.69 1.47
N ALA A 75 8.38 8.94 1.51
CA ALA A 75 9.05 9.83 0.56
C ALA A 75 8.89 9.38 -0.88
N GLY A 76 9.16 8.09 -1.16
CA GLY A 76 8.98 7.51 -2.50
C GLY A 76 7.53 7.56 -2.97
N THR A 77 6.58 7.29 -2.07
CA THR A 77 5.14 7.36 -2.39
C THR A 77 4.69 8.79 -2.67
N LEU A 78 5.11 9.78 -1.87
CA LEU A 78 4.76 11.18 -2.08
C LEU A 78 5.30 11.70 -3.42
N ILE A 79 6.56 11.44 -3.71
CA ILE A 79 7.18 11.86 -4.97
C ILE A 79 6.51 11.14 -6.16
N GLY A 80 6.40 9.81 -6.10
CA GLY A 80 5.81 9.01 -7.16
C GLY A 80 4.35 9.32 -7.42
N ALA A 81 3.56 9.52 -6.35
CA ALA A 81 2.16 9.90 -6.45
C ALA A 81 1.99 11.31 -7.06
N SER A 82 2.84 12.25 -6.68
CA SER A 82 2.82 13.61 -7.25
C SER A 82 3.11 13.59 -8.76
N ILE A 83 4.12 12.83 -9.20
CA ILE A 83 4.47 12.66 -10.61
C ILE A 83 3.34 11.94 -11.35
N GLY A 84 2.84 10.82 -10.82
CA GLY A 84 1.76 10.04 -11.41
C GLY A 84 0.47 10.85 -11.54
N LEU A 85 0.11 11.62 -10.50
CA LEU A 85 -1.04 12.54 -10.52
C LEU A 85 -0.88 13.61 -11.60
N ALA A 86 0.27 14.29 -11.66
CA ALA A 86 0.55 15.31 -12.68
C ALA A 86 0.45 14.75 -14.08
N LEU A 87 1.12 13.62 -14.36
CA LEU A 87 1.06 12.94 -15.66
C LEU A 87 -0.36 12.52 -16.02
N GLY A 88 -1.10 11.94 -15.08
CA GLY A 88 -2.48 11.48 -15.30
C GLY A 88 -3.44 12.62 -15.58
N LEU A 89 -3.30 13.75 -14.88
CA LEU A 89 -4.08 14.96 -15.15
C LEU A 89 -3.75 15.56 -16.51
N ILE A 90 -2.48 15.74 -16.82
CA ILE A 90 -2.02 16.33 -18.08
C ILE A 90 -2.52 15.49 -19.27
N THR A 91 -2.32 14.17 -19.25
CA THR A 91 -2.76 13.30 -20.34
C THR A 91 -4.27 13.09 -20.38
N GLY A 92 -4.93 13.06 -19.21
CA GLY A 92 -6.39 12.94 -19.10
C GLY A 92 -7.13 14.15 -19.67
N LEU A 93 -6.62 15.36 -19.44
CA LEU A 93 -7.22 16.63 -19.89
C LEU A 93 -6.83 17.01 -21.33
N SER A 94 -5.67 16.58 -21.83
CA SER A 94 -5.13 16.99 -23.12
C SER A 94 -4.98 15.82 -24.08
N ARG A 95 -5.83 15.75 -25.10
CA ARG A 95 -5.78 14.70 -26.12
C ARG A 95 -4.45 14.70 -26.93
N PRO A 96 -3.86 15.85 -27.32
CA PRO A 96 -2.56 15.84 -27.98
C PRO A 96 -1.44 15.26 -27.11
N LEU A 97 -1.38 15.64 -25.82
CA LEU A 97 -0.37 15.13 -24.91
C LEU A 97 -0.57 13.63 -24.61
N GLN A 98 -1.82 13.17 -24.56
CA GLN A 98 -2.12 11.75 -24.48
C GLN A 98 -1.51 10.98 -25.66
N LEU A 99 -1.75 11.42 -26.91
CA LEU A 99 -1.25 10.75 -28.11
C LEU A 99 0.29 10.66 -28.15
N VAL A 100 0.98 11.66 -27.63
CA VAL A 100 2.45 11.69 -27.58
C VAL A 100 3.00 10.83 -26.45
N LEU A 101 2.39 10.87 -25.26
CA LEU A 101 2.93 10.25 -24.05
C LEU A 101 2.45 8.82 -23.82
N ASP A 102 1.31 8.42 -24.39
CA ASP A 102 0.69 7.11 -24.11
C ASP A 102 1.60 5.95 -24.52
N GLY A 103 2.18 5.98 -25.73
CA GLY A 103 3.09 4.96 -26.20
C GLY A 103 4.32 4.77 -25.30
N PRO A 104 5.14 5.81 -25.07
CA PRO A 104 6.29 5.73 -24.16
C PRO A 104 5.94 5.29 -22.74
N LEU A 105 4.84 5.81 -22.16
CA LEU A 105 4.42 5.44 -20.81
C LEU A 105 3.99 3.98 -20.72
N GLN A 106 3.31 3.45 -21.75
CA GLN A 106 2.94 2.04 -21.79
C GLN A 106 4.16 1.12 -21.91
N MET A 107 5.18 1.51 -22.68
CA MET A 107 6.43 0.75 -22.79
C MET A 107 7.17 0.69 -21.46
N ILE A 108 7.33 1.83 -20.78
CA ILE A 108 8.03 1.89 -19.48
C ILE A 108 7.27 1.09 -18.42
N ARG A 109 5.95 1.15 -18.41
CA ARG A 109 5.11 0.38 -17.48
C ARG A 109 5.26 -1.14 -17.63
N ALA A 110 5.54 -1.62 -18.85
CA ALA A 110 5.72 -3.04 -19.10
C ALA A 110 7.00 -3.61 -18.44
N VAL A 111 7.95 -2.74 -18.07
CA VAL A 111 9.17 -3.15 -17.36
C VAL A 111 8.87 -3.35 -15.88
N PRO A 112 9.08 -4.56 -15.31
CA PRO A 112 8.90 -4.78 -13.88
C PRO A 112 9.87 -3.91 -13.07
N ALA A 113 9.36 -3.10 -12.13
CA ALA A 113 10.18 -2.19 -11.33
C ALA A 113 11.34 -2.92 -10.60
N LEU A 114 11.09 -4.14 -10.11
CA LEU A 114 12.10 -4.96 -9.46
C LEU A 114 13.23 -5.41 -10.40
N ALA A 115 12.96 -5.55 -11.69
CA ALA A 115 13.99 -5.86 -12.67
C ALA A 115 14.97 -4.69 -12.90
N LEU A 116 14.55 -3.46 -12.57
CA LEU A 116 15.39 -2.26 -12.66
C LEU A 116 16.35 -2.11 -11.47
N VAL A 117 16.19 -2.88 -10.40
CA VAL A 117 17.00 -2.75 -9.17
C VAL A 117 18.51 -2.79 -9.45
N PRO A 118 19.08 -3.74 -10.23
CA PRO A 118 20.51 -3.75 -10.50
C PRO A 118 20.97 -2.49 -11.26
N LEU A 119 20.16 -2.01 -12.19
CA LEU A 119 20.44 -0.80 -12.95
C LEU A 119 20.40 0.46 -12.08
N VAL A 120 19.42 0.54 -11.18
CA VAL A 120 19.28 1.63 -10.23
C VAL A 120 20.46 1.67 -9.26
N ILE A 121 20.91 0.50 -8.78
CA ILE A 121 22.11 0.40 -7.94
C ILE A 121 23.35 0.85 -8.72
N LEU A 122 23.46 0.52 -9.99
CA LEU A 122 24.58 0.96 -10.85
C LEU A 122 24.60 2.49 -11.02
N TRP A 123 23.44 3.12 -11.19
CA TRP A 123 23.32 4.57 -11.39
C TRP A 123 23.49 5.40 -10.13
N PHE A 124 22.89 4.96 -9.02
CA PHE A 124 22.77 5.74 -7.77
C PHE A 124 23.57 5.15 -6.60
N GLY A 125 24.21 3.98 -6.80
CA GLY A 125 24.85 3.24 -5.71
C GLY A 125 23.84 2.58 -4.77
N LEU A 126 24.34 2.06 -3.63
CA LEU A 126 23.53 1.39 -2.58
C LEU A 126 22.88 2.40 -1.59
N GLY A 127 22.89 3.70 -1.92
CA GLY A 127 22.42 4.77 -1.06
C GLY A 127 20.89 4.88 -0.91
N GLU A 128 20.46 5.91 -0.19
CA GLU A 128 19.05 6.20 0.05
C GLU A 128 18.30 6.57 -1.25
N VAL A 129 19.00 7.25 -2.16
CA VAL A 129 18.41 7.68 -3.46
C VAL A 129 17.94 6.49 -4.27
N ALA A 130 18.73 5.42 -4.36
CA ALA A 130 18.36 4.20 -5.08
C ALA A 130 17.07 3.58 -4.53
N LYS A 131 16.96 3.46 -3.20
CA LYS A 131 15.81 2.86 -2.52
C LYS A 131 14.54 3.66 -2.75
N ILE A 132 14.61 4.99 -2.56
CA ILE A 132 13.49 5.89 -2.80
C ILE A 132 13.09 5.89 -4.27
N PHE A 133 14.06 5.89 -5.20
CA PHE A 133 13.81 5.91 -6.64
C PHE A 133 13.03 4.66 -7.12
N ILE A 134 13.35 3.47 -6.60
CA ILE A 134 12.62 2.24 -6.92
C ILE A 134 11.15 2.34 -6.46
N VAL A 135 10.91 2.90 -5.26
CA VAL A 135 9.55 3.15 -4.78
C VAL A 135 8.83 4.16 -5.68
N VAL A 136 9.49 5.25 -6.06
CA VAL A 136 8.93 6.28 -6.97
C VAL A 136 8.45 5.65 -8.27
N ILE A 137 9.31 4.89 -8.96
CA ILE A 137 8.93 4.23 -10.24
C ILE A 137 7.72 3.31 -10.04
N THR A 138 7.70 2.54 -8.95
CA THR A 138 6.60 1.60 -8.66
C THR A 138 5.27 2.32 -8.44
N VAL A 139 5.30 3.49 -7.79
CA VAL A 139 4.11 4.27 -7.41
C VAL A 139 3.57 5.11 -8.57
N VAL A 140 4.45 5.65 -9.43
CA VAL A 140 4.05 6.55 -10.54
C VAL A 140 2.94 5.94 -11.40
N PHE A 141 3.10 4.69 -11.85
CA PHE A 141 2.19 4.11 -12.84
C PHE A 141 0.79 3.81 -12.32
N PRO A 142 0.59 3.19 -11.13
CA PRO A 142 -0.75 3.00 -10.58
C PRO A 142 -1.50 4.32 -10.39
N VAL A 143 -0.82 5.34 -9.87
CA VAL A 143 -1.43 6.66 -9.68
C VAL A 143 -1.72 7.33 -11.02
N TYR A 144 -0.78 7.29 -11.97
CA TYR A 144 -0.98 7.81 -13.32
C TYR A 144 -2.23 7.21 -13.99
N LEU A 145 -2.31 5.88 -14.06
CA LEU A 145 -3.40 5.20 -14.74
C LEU A 145 -4.76 5.50 -14.13
N ASN A 146 -4.85 5.40 -12.80
CA ASN A 146 -6.10 5.67 -12.12
C ASN A 146 -6.50 7.14 -12.21
N THR A 147 -5.55 8.07 -12.22
CA THR A 147 -5.82 9.50 -12.45
C THR A 147 -6.30 9.73 -13.88
N PHE A 148 -5.60 9.20 -14.86
CA PHE A 148 -5.98 9.30 -16.27
C PHE A 148 -7.39 8.76 -16.52
N HIS A 149 -7.67 7.53 -16.07
CA HIS A 149 -8.99 6.93 -16.21
C HIS A 149 -10.06 7.70 -15.44
N GLY A 150 -9.75 8.15 -14.22
CA GLY A 150 -10.67 8.95 -13.42
C GLY A 150 -11.10 10.25 -14.11
N VAL A 151 -10.14 10.98 -14.70
CA VAL A 151 -10.44 12.20 -15.46
C VAL A 151 -11.31 11.92 -16.68
N ARG A 152 -11.05 10.81 -17.38
CA ARG A 152 -11.78 10.42 -18.59
C ARG A 152 -13.14 9.80 -18.33
N SER A 153 -13.38 9.28 -17.14
CA SER A 153 -14.64 8.66 -16.73
C SER A 153 -15.69 9.66 -16.18
N VAL A 154 -15.32 10.94 -16.06
CA VAL A 154 -16.29 11.98 -15.66
C VAL A 154 -17.38 12.08 -16.71
N ASP A 155 -18.65 12.03 -16.26
CA ASP A 155 -19.81 12.06 -17.13
C ASP A 155 -19.79 13.32 -18.03
N PRO A 156 -19.80 13.12 -19.38
CA PRO A 156 -19.84 14.24 -20.31
C PRO A 156 -21.04 15.17 -20.09
N LEU A 157 -22.19 14.65 -19.67
CA LEU A 157 -23.38 15.44 -19.39
C LEU A 157 -23.15 16.41 -18.23
N LEU A 158 -22.42 16.01 -17.19
CA LEU A 158 -22.04 16.90 -16.09
C LEU A 158 -21.11 18.01 -16.57
N VAL A 159 -20.20 17.70 -17.50
CA VAL A 159 -19.28 18.70 -18.08
C VAL A 159 -20.04 19.68 -18.96
N GLU A 160 -21.01 19.22 -19.76
CA GLU A 160 -21.86 20.08 -20.60
C GLU A 160 -22.75 20.98 -19.73
N MET A 161 -23.40 20.41 -18.71
CA MET A 161 -24.19 21.17 -17.75
C MET A 161 -23.37 22.28 -17.09
N ALA A 162 -22.16 21.95 -16.63
CA ALA A 162 -21.27 22.92 -16.00
C ALA A 162 -20.91 24.08 -16.96
N ARG A 163 -20.75 23.81 -18.26
CA ARG A 163 -20.51 24.83 -19.28
C ARG A 163 -21.71 25.74 -19.49
N VAL A 164 -22.94 25.22 -19.38
CA VAL A 164 -24.16 26.04 -19.41
C VAL A 164 -24.20 27.04 -18.25
N TYR A 165 -23.66 26.65 -17.09
CA TYR A 165 -23.45 27.52 -15.93
C TYR A 165 -22.17 28.37 -16.01
N ASP A 166 -21.59 28.49 -17.19
CA ASP A 166 -20.39 29.29 -17.53
C ASP A 166 -19.11 28.87 -16.77
N LEU A 167 -19.07 27.63 -16.26
CA LEU A 167 -17.87 27.05 -15.70
C LEU A 167 -16.92 26.62 -16.82
N ARG A 168 -15.75 27.30 -16.91
CA ARG A 168 -14.74 27.04 -17.96
C ARG A 168 -13.33 26.94 -17.36
N GLY A 169 -12.40 26.35 -18.10
CA GLY A 169 -10.98 26.29 -17.75
C GLY A 169 -10.75 25.70 -16.34
N PHE A 170 -10.02 26.42 -15.49
CA PHE A 170 -9.66 25.97 -14.15
C PHE A 170 -10.88 25.80 -13.21
N ALA A 171 -11.92 26.61 -13.37
CA ALA A 171 -13.15 26.46 -12.56
C ALA A 171 -13.87 25.13 -12.87
N LEU A 172 -13.99 24.77 -14.15
CA LEU A 172 -14.55 23.48 -14.58
C LEU A 172 -13.70 22.31 -14.05
N TYR A 173 -12.39 22.41 -14.14
CA TYR A 173 -11.49 21.39 -13.61
C TYR A 173 -11.67 21.18 -12.10
N ARG A 174 -11.61 22.27 -11.31
CA ARG A 174 -11.65 22.21 -9.85
C ARG A 174 -13.01 21.78 -9.28
N GLN A 175 -14.11 22.19 -9.93
CA GLN A 175 -15.45 21.99 -9.38
C GLN A 175 -16.17 20.76 -9.93
N VAL A 176 -15.77 20.25 -11.09
CA VAL A 176 -16.45 19.12 -11.76
C VAL A 176 -15.48 17.96 -12.02
N ILE A 177 -14.39 18.21 -12.77
CA ILE A 177 -13.54 17.13 -13.25
C ILE A 177 -12.75 16.49 -12.09
N LEU A 178 -12.09 17.30 -11.26
CA LEU A 178 -11.28 16.79 -10.16
C LEU A 178 -12.12 16.06 -9.10
N PRO A 179 -13.26 16.59 -8.62
CA PRO A 179 -14.13 15.85 -7.72
C PRO A 179 -14.70 14.57 -8.33
N GLY A 180 -15.05 14.58 -9.62
CA GLY A 180 -15.52 13.40 -10.34
C GLY A 180 -14.45 12.33 -10.52
N ALA A 181 -13.20 12.72 -10.71
CA ALA A 181 -12.04 11.82 -10.84
C ALA A 181 -11.51 11.29 -9.49
N MET A 182 -11.82 11.98 -8.38
CA MET A 182 -11.24 11.71 -7.06
C MET A 182 -11.40 10.25 -6.59
N PRO A 183 -12.54 9.56 -6.78
CA PRO A 183 -12.68 8.15 -6.42
C PRO A 183 -11.62 7.27 -7.07
N SER A 184 -11.42 7.42 -8.38
CA SER A 184 -10.43 6.66 -9.12
C SER A 184 -8.99 7.00 -8.70
N ILE A 185 -8.68 8.28 -8.47
CA ILE A 185 -7.37 8.74 -7.98
C ILE A 185 -7.04 8.06 -6.64
N LEU A 186 -8.00 8.00 -5.71
CA LEU A 186 -7.80 7.40 -4.40
C LEU A 186 -7.63 5.88 -4.47
N VAL A 187 -8.30 5.19 -5.39
CA VAL A 187 -8.04 3.78 -5.69
C VAL A 187 -6.59 3.59 -6.15
N GLY A 188 -6.11 4.43 -7.06
CA GLY A 188 -4.72 4.40 -7.51
C GLY A 188 -3.72 4.65 -6.38
N LEU A 189 -3.99 5.62 -5.51
CA LEU A 189 -3.16 5.94 -4.36
C LEU A 189 -3.14 4.80 -3.33
N ARG A 190 -4.28 4.16 -3.07
CA ARG A 190 -4.38 3.00 -2.18
C ARG A 190 -3.55 1.83 -2.69
N PHE A 191 -3.65 1.53 -3.98
CA PHE A 191 -2.85 0.48 -4.63
C PHE A 191 -1.35 0.80 -4.56
N ALA A 192 -0.97 2.04 -4.84
CA ALA A 192 0.40 2.53 -4.79
C ALA A 192 1.01 2.42 -3.38
N LEU A 193 0.24 2.76 -2.33
CA LEU A 193 0.64 2.58 -0.93
C LEU A 193 0.96 1.11 -0.61
N GLY A 194 0.13 0.17 -1.05
CA GLY A 194 0.41 -1.26 -0.88
C GLY A 194 1.68 -1.71 -1.60
N MET A 195 1.86 -1.28 -2.86
CA MET A 195 3.04 -1.61 -3.68
C MET A 195 4.33 -1.00 -3.13
N SER A 196 4.27 0.19 -2.54
CA SER A 196 5.45 0.85 -1.97
C SER A 196 6.08 0.02 -0.85
N TRP A 197 5.27 -0.60 0.01
CA TRP A 197 5.75 -1.50 1.05
C TRP A 197 6.41 -2.76 0.51
N LEU A 198 5.82 -3.39 -0.51
CA LEU A 198 6.41 -4.58 -1.12
C LEU A 198 7.79 -4.30 -1.71
N VAL A 199 7.92 -3.15 -2.39
CA VAL A 199 9.16 -2.81 -3.10
C VAL A 199 10.25 -2.31 -2.16
N ILE A 200 9.92 -1.51 -1.13
CA ILE A 200 10.94 -1.03 -0.19
C ILE A 200 11.58 -2.17 0.60
N ILE A 201 10.82 -3.22 0.93
CA ILE A 201 11.35 -4.42 1.57
C ILE A 201 12.47 -5.02 0.72
N VAL A 202 12.21 -5.24 -0.58
CA VAL A 202 13.19 -5.80 -1.50
C VAL A 202 14.39 -4.87 -1.68
N ALA A 203 14.15 -3.57 -1.83
CA ALA A 203 15.22 -2.58 -1.96
C ALA A 203 16.12 -2.51 -0.72
N GLU A 204 15.58 -2.72 0.47
CA GLU A 204 16.35 -2.73 1.72
C GLU A 204 17.13 -4.03 1.95
N THR A 205 16.66 -5.17 1.42
CA THR A 205 17.44 -6.43 1.49
C THR A 205 18.69 -6.41 0.61
N LEU A 206 18.75 -5.49 -0.36
CA LEU A 206 19.84 -5.38 -1.33
C LEU A 206 20.83 -4.25 -0.96
N GLY A 207 21.51 -4.38 0.19
CA GLY A 207 22.60 -3.48 0.56
C GLY A 207 22.17 -2.24 1.34
N ALA A 208 21.12 -2.31 2.15
CA ALA A 208 20.84 -1.31 3.16
C ALA A 208 21.69 -1.55 4.41
N SER A 209 21.96 -0.48 5.17
CA SER A 209 22.55 -0.53 6.52
C SER A 209 21.48 -0.32 7.62
N SER A 210 20.25 -0.08 7.24
CA SER A 210 19.12 0.19 8.14
C SER A 210 17.79 -0.04 7.43
N GLY A 211 16.73 -0.26 8.19
CA GLY A 211 15.39 -0.56 7.71
C GLY A 211 14.96 -1.98 8.07
N LEU A 212 13.67 -2.28 7.91
CA LEU A 212 13.12 -3.60 8.23
C LEU A 212 13.61 -4.67 7.27
N GLY A 213 13.83 -4.34 5.99
CA GLY A 213 14.39 -5.27 5.01
C GLY A 213 15.83 -5.63 5.34
N TYR A 214 16.64 -4.67 5.80
CA TYR A 214 17.98 -4.94 6.34
C TYR A 214 17.92 -5.84 7.56
N LEU A 215 17.04 -5.55 8.52
CA LEU A 215 16.90 -6.37 9.74
C LEU A 215 16.50 -7.82 9.38
N ALA A 216 15.60 -7.99 8.40
CA ALA A 216 15.22 -9.32 7.91
C ALA A 216 16.38 -10.06 7.21
N ALA A 217 17.14 -9.35 6.38
CA ALA A 217 18.30 -9.93 5.70
C ALA A 217 19.35 -10.39 6.71
N ASN A 218 19.65 -9.56 7.69
CA ASN A 218 20.59 -9.85 8.78
C ASN A 218 20.09 -11.04 9.63
N ALA A 219 18.82 -11.03 10.04
CA ALA A 219 18.23 -12.13 10.80
C ALA A 219 18.31 -13.46 10.04
N ARG A 220 18.11 -13.44 8.72
CA ARG A 220 18.25 -14.62 7.86
C ARG A 220 19.71 -15.11 7.79
N GLU A 221 20.67 -14.20 7.64
CA GLU A 221 22.10 -14.52 7.56
C GLU A 221 22.60 -15.18 8.85
N PHE A 222 22.17 -14.68 9.99
CA PHE A 222 22.53 -15.22 11.30
C PHE A 222 21.56 -16.29 11.84
N MET A 223 20.65 -16.80 11.00
CA MET A 223 19.68 -17.87 11.36
C MET A 223 18.78 -17.52 12.56
N GLN A 224 18.52 -16.23 12.78
CA GLN A 224 17.62 -15.71 13.83
C GLN A 224 16.17 -15.73 13.33
N MET A 225 15.58 -16.92 13.30
CA MET A 225 14.24 -17.10 12.68
C MET A 225 13.11 -16.41 13.42
N ASP A 226 13.22 -16.23 14.73
CA ASP A 226 12.30 -15.46 15.56
C ASP A 226 12.26 -13.98 15.16
N LEU A 227 13.44 -13.37 14.93
CA LEU A 227 13.55 -12.00 14.44
C LEU A 227 13.10 -11.89 12.98
N LEU A 228 13.40 -12.85 12.13
CA LEU A 228 12.94 -12.88 10.74
C LEU A 228 11.42 -12.92 10.66
N VAL A 229 10.78 -13.82 11.41
CA VAL A 229 9.31 -13.90 11.42
C VAL A 229 8.69 -12.66 12.06
N LEU A 230 9.32 -12.05 13.07
CA LEU A 230 8.91 -10.75 13.61
C LEU A 230 8.87 -9.68 12.52
N THR A 231 9.89 -9.57 11.68
CA THR A 231 9.90 -8.57 10.58
C THR A 231 8.77 -8.80 9.59
N ILE A 232 8.43 -10.07 9.28
CA ILE A 232 7.29 -10.40 8.42
C ILE A 232 5.97 -9.94 9.05
N VAL A 233 5.78 -10.18 10.36
CA VAL A 233 4.59 -9.71 11.09
C VAL A 233 4.51 -8.18 11.07
N LEU A 234 5.63 -7.49 11.28
CA LEU A 234 5.69 -6.03 11.23
C LEU A 234 5.33 -5.50 9.84
N TRP A 235 5.78 -6.14 8.76
CA TRP A 235 5.38 -5.77 7.41
C TRP A 235 3.88 -5.91 7.18
N ALA A 236 3.28 -7.00 7.65
CA ALA A 236 1.84 -7.19 7.56
C ALA A 236 1.06 -6.10 8.32
N LEU A 237 1.55 -5.71 9.51
CA LEU A 237 0.95 -4.64 10.32
C LEU A 237 1.10 -3.27 9.64
N LEU A 238 2.26 -2.96 9.06
CA LEU A 238 2.51 -1.70 8.35
C LEU A 238 1.69 -1.63 7.06
N GLY A 239 1.59 -2.72 6.31
CA GLY A 239 0.70 -2.80 5.14
C GLY A 239 -0.76 -2.57 5.51
N LYS A 240 -1.22 -3.16 6.63
CA LYS A 240 -2.58 -2.93 7.16
C LYS A 240 -2.77 -1.49 7.63
N ALA A 241 -1.77 -0.88 8.25
CA ALA A 241 -1.79 0.52 8.65
C ALA A 241 -1.87 1.45 7.44
N ALA A 242 -1.11 1.17 6.38
CA ALA A 242 -1.16 1.91 5.11
C ALA A 242 -2.55 1.82 4.45
N ASP A 243 -3.15 0.64 4.40
CA ASP A 243 -4.50 0.43 3.89
C ASP A 243 -5.57 1.14 4.75
N TRP A 244 -5.41 1.11 6.07
CA TRP A 244 -6.27 1.87 6.98
C TRP A 244 -6.15 3.38 6.73
N LEU A 245 -4.92 3.90 6.56
CA LEU A 245 -4.67 5.31 6.25
C LEU A 245 -5.32 5.71 4.92
N ALA A 246 -5.19 4.87 3.88
CA ALA A 246 -5.84 5.09 2.59
C ALA A 246 -7.36 5.19 2.71
N ARG A 247 -7.99 4.28 3.47
CA ARG A 247 -9.44 4.33 3.75
C ARG A 247 -9.86 5.57 4.55
N GLN A 248 -9.04 6.02 5.49
CA GLN A 248 -9.34 7.27 6.22
C GLN A 248 -9.26 8.49 5.31
N LEU A 249 -8.28 8.51 4.41
CA LEU A 249 -8.15 9.57 3.41
C LEU A 249 -9.36 9.57 2.45
N GLU A 250 -9.77 8.41 1.97
CA GLU A 250 -10.96 8.23 1.13
C GLU A 250 -12.23 8.74 1.83
N ARG A 251 -12.45 8.38 3.09
CA ARG A 251 -13.62 8.84 3.86
C ARG A 251 -13.65 10.35 4.03
N ARG A 252 -12.49 11.00 4.16
CA ARG A 252 -12.40 12.47 4.32
C ARG A 252 -12.56 13.21 3.00
N LEU A 253 -12.04 12.65 1.91
CA LEU A 253 -12.00 13.30 0.60
C LEU A 253 -13.24 13.00 -0.25
N LEU A 254 -14.06 11.99 0.09
CA LEU A 254 -15.27 11.60 -0.63
C LEU A 254 -16.53 11.66 0.27
N PRO A 255 -16.86 12.79 0.88
CA PRO A 255 -18.04 12.88 1.75
C PRO A 255 -19.36 12.71 0.98
N TRP A 256 -19.37 13.00 -0.33
CA TRP A 256 -20.54 12.90 -1.21
C TRP A 256 -20.82 11.47 -1.72
N GLN A 257 -19.93 10.52 -1.54
CA GLN A 257 -20.15 9.16 -2.03
C GLN A 257 -21.00 8.35 -1.03
N PRO A 258 -22.11 7.71 -1.46
CA PRO A 258 -22.95 6.90 -0.59
C PRO A 258 -22.16 5.76 0.07
N ALA A 259 -22.43 5.48 1.34
CA ALA A 259 -21.72 4.46 2.12
C ALA A 259 -21.78 3.04 1.48
N GLY A 260 -22.83 2.73 0.70
CA GLY A 260 -22.99 1.46 0.01
C GLY A 260 -22.07 1.25 -1.20
N GLN A 261 -21.63 2.32 -1.86
CA GLN A 261 -20.68 2.21 -2.98
C GLN A 261 -19.22 2.12 -2.49
N ARG A 262 -18.95 2.46 -1.24
CA ARG A 262 -17.61 2.34 -0.61
C ARG A 262 -17.23 0.90 -0.28
N LEU A 263 -18.20 -0.03 -0.26
CA LEU A 263 -18.01 -1.42 0.13
C LEU A 263 -17.90 -2.39 -1.06
N SER A 264 -18.09 -1.93 -2.30
CA SER A 264 -18.07 -2.77 -3.51
C SER A 264 -16.66 -3.04 -4.06
N VAL A 265 -15.61 -2.73 -3.30
CA VAL A 265 -14.19 -2.97 -3.63
C VAL A 265 -13.52 -3.85 -2.55
N GLU A 266 -14.31 -4.76 -1.94
CA GLU A 266 -13.77 -5.84 -1.10
C GLU A 266 -13.43 -7.09 -1.91
#